data_42563690c3cd5b884a61127012007bdd
#
_entry.id   42563690c3cd5b884a61127012007bdd
#
_cell.length_a   1.000
_cell.length_b   1.000
_cell.length_c   1.000
_cell.angle_alpha   90.00
_cell.angle_beta   90.00
_cell.angle_gamma   90.00
#
_symmetry.space_group_name_H-M   'P 1'
#
loop_
_entity.id
_entity.type
_entity.pdbx_description
1 polymer ?
#
loop_
_entity_poly.entity_id
_entity_poly.type
_entity_poly.pdbx_seq_one_letter_code
_entity_poly.pdbx_strand_id
1 'polypeptide(L)'
;ERFYSSFDTDVQAISYHPVDKSCGYESIDEIKNATLEVFTEDYADYLFTLAFTGISDTVNDGVGDKTETSTYARYIEQSGMLTARIDLAKEAIPLGRVYHTDKLEVVREKGGYVLVKIPTELDGKECDVQLKLIETADGWRLDTPTY
;
A
#
# COMPACT_ATOMS: atom_id res chain seq x y z
N GLU A 1 -9.58 22.72 -7.99
CA GLU A 1 -8.81 23.25 -9.14
C GLU A 1 -8.16 22.10 -9.87
N ARG A 2 -8.55 21.90 -11.12
CA ARG A 2 -8.00 20.83 -11.96
C ARG A 2 -6.69 21.31 -12.54
N PHE A 3 -5.58 20.69 -12.18
CA PHE A 3 -4.34 20.90 -12.91
C PHE A 3 -4.39 20.09 -14.20
N TYR A 4 -4.75 20.74 -15.30
CA TYR A 4 -4.58 20.18 -16.61
C TYR A 4 -3.21 20.59 -17.15
N SER A 5 -2.38 19.63 -17.51
CA SER A 5 -1.33 19.94 -18.47
C SER A 5 -2.02 20.01 -19.85
N SER A 6 -1.91 21.13 -20.49
CA SER A 6 -2.65 21.48 -21.71
C SER A 6 -2.01 20.92 -22.98
N PHE A 7 -1.38 19.77 -22.96
CA PHE A 7 -0.76 19.24 -24.16
C PHE A 7 -1.04 17.78 -24.39
N ASP A 8 -1.66 17.56 -25.50
CA ASP A 8 -1.91 16.33 -26.22
C ASP A 8 -3.15 15.54 -25.80
N THR A 9 -4.05 15.43 -26.73
CA THR A 9 -5.36 14.77 -26.60
C THR A 9 -5.28 13.25 -26.47
N ASP A 10 -4.09 12.67 -26.56
CA ASP A 10 -3.86 11.22 -26.49
C ASP A 10 -3.05 10.78 -25.25
N VAL A 11 -2.53 11.70 -24.46
CA VAL A 11 -1.92 11.36 -23.17
C VAL A 11 -2.97 11.55 -22.08
N GLN A 12 -3.38 10.48 -21.43
CA GLN A 12 -4.22 10.57 -20.24
C GLN A 12 -3.51 11.47 -19.24
N ALA A 13 -4.08 12.65 -19.00
CA ALA A 13 -3.49 13.63 -18.08
C ALA A 13 -3.38 13.00 -16.69
N ILE A 14 -2.14 12.79 -16.25
CA ILE A 14 -1.85 12.30 -14.89
C ILE A 14 -2.34 13.37 -13.92
N SER A 15 -3.38 13.06 -13.16
CA SER A 15 -3.95 14.00 -12.21
C SER A 15 -3.82 13.49 -10.79
N TYR A 16 -3.19 14.32 -9.94
CA TYR A 16 -3.19 14.16 -8.50
C TYR A 16 -4.32 14.97 -7.89
N HIS A 17 -5.07 14.35 -7.01
CA HIS A 17 -6.18 14.98 -6.31
C HIS A 17 -5.93 14.98 -4.81
N PRO A 18 -6.34 16.03 -4.09
CA PRO A 18 -6.24 16.05 -2.65
C PRO A 18 -6.91 14.82 -2.01
N VAL A 19 -6.23 14.22 -1.06
CA VAL A 19 -6.80 13.14 -0.24
C VAL A 19 -7.82 13.76 0.72
N ASP A 20 -8.96 13.09 0.90
CA ASP A 20 -9.98 13.52 1.83
C ASP A 20 -9.47 13.43 3.27
N LYS A 21 -9.60 14.51 4.03
CA LYS A 21 -9.16 14.58 5.43
C LYS A 21 -9.87 13.59 6.35
N SER A 22 -11.03 13.09 5.96
CA SER A 22 -11.75 12.05 6.71
C SER A 22 -11.01 10.71 6.73
N CYS A 23 -10.00 10.51 5.87
CA CYS A 23 -9.15 9.31 5.92
C CYS A 23 -8.23 9.27 7.15
N GLY A 24 -8.07 10.39 7.86
CA GLY A 24 -7.30 10.49 9.09
C GLY A 24 -5.81 10.76 8.91
N TYR A 25 -5.33 10.97 7.68
CA TYR A 25 -3.93 11.30 7.37
C TYR A 25 -3.85 12.54 6.51
N GLU A 26 -2.93 13.46 6.85
CA GLU A 26 -2.70 14.70 6.13
C GLU A 26 -1.30 14.77 5.47
N SER A 27 -0.40 13.85 5.82
CA SER A 27 0.97 13.79 5.30
C SER A 27 1.45 12.36 5.03
N ILE A 28 2.51 12.24 4.21
CA ILE A 28 3.22 10.97 3.99
C ILE A 28 3.86 10.47 5.28
N ASP A 29 4.40 11.37 6.09
CA ASP A 29 5.06 10.99 7.34
C ASP A 29 4.08 10.41 8.35
N GLU A 30 2.85 10.91 8.43
CA GLU A 30 1.80 10.33 9.27
C GLU A 30 1.45 8.90 8.83
N ILE A 31 1.32 8.67 7.51
CA ILE A 31 1.06 7.34 6.96
C ILE A 31 2.22 6.39 7.29
N LYS A 32 3.47 6.84 7.11
CA LYS A 32 4.66 6.04 7.42
C LYS A 32 4.71 5.66 8.89
N ASN A 33 4.50 6.62 9.78
CA ASN A 33 4.51 6.37 11.22
C ASN A 33 3.44 5.35 11.63
N ALA A 34 2.20 5.53 11.17
CA ALA A 34 1.13 4.58 11.44
C ALA A 34 1.41 3.18 10.86
N THR A 35 2.06 3.09 9.70
CA THR A 35 2.45 1.82 9.10
C THR A 35 3.51 1.11 9.94
N LEU A 36 4.49 1.82 10.48
CA LEU A 36 5.56 1.27 11.33
C LEU A 36 5.08 0.83 12.72
N GLU A 37 3.92 1.31 13.17
CA GLU A 37 3.28 0.78 14.38
C GLU A 37 2.74 -0.66 14.19
N VAL A 38 2.49 -1.06 12.95
CA VAL A 38 1.88 -2.34 12.61
C VAL A 38 2.88 -3.31 11.98
N PHE A 39 3.69 -2.82 11.06
CA PHE A 39 4.58 -3.63 10.23
C PHE A 39 6.05 -3.46 10.62
N THR A 40 6.87 -4.46 10.26
CA THR A 40 8.33 -4.33 10.33
C THR A 40 8.84 -3.27 9.37
N GLU A 41 10.00 -2.66 9.66
CA GLU A 41 10.63 -1.68 8.76
C GLU A 41 10.86 -2.27 7.37
N ASP A 42 11.42 -3.49 7.30
CA ASP A 42 11.70 -4.17 6.02
C ASP A 42 10.44 -4.36 5.17
N TYR A 43 9.32 -4.75 5.79
CA TYR A 43 8.06 -4.89 5.07
C TYR A 43 7.44 -3.54 4.72
N ALA A 44 7.52 -2.57 5.63
CA ALA A 44 7.04 -1.21 5.41
C ALA A 44 7.77 -0.51 4.26
N ASP A 45 9.09 -0.69 4.12
CA ASP A 45 9.89 -0.12 3.03
C ASP A 45 9.41 -0.59 1.66
N TYR A 46 9.00 -1.85 1.55
CA TYR A 46 8.37 -2.36 0.33
C TYR A 46 7.06 -1.61 0.01
N LEU A 47 6.19 -1.42 1.02
CA LEU A 47 4.95 -0.68 0.87
C LEU A 47 5.21 0.80 0.53
N PHE A 48 6.21 1.42 1.16
CA PHE A 48 6.58 2.81 0.91
C PHE A 48 7.11 3.01 -0.50
N THR A 49 7.90 2.07 -1.00
CA THR A 49 8.37 2.10 -2.39
C THR A 49 7.20 2.09 -3.36
N LEU A 50 6.23 1.19 -3.17
CA LEU A 50 5.04 1.13 -4.02
C LEU A 50 4.16 2.39 -3.93
N ALA A 51 4.02 2.95 -2.73
CA ALA A 51 3.10 4.05 -2.49
C ALA A 51 3.70 5.42 -2.84
N PHE A 52 4.97 5.66 -2.50
CA PHE A 52 5.58 6.99 -2.50
C PHE A 52 6.72 7.17 -3.50
N THR A 53 7.33 6.09 -3.97
CA THR A 53 8.35 6.16 -5.04
C THR A 53 7.74 5.88 -6.40
N GLY A 54 6.83 4.92 -6.46
CA GLY A 54 6.01 4.66 -7.63
C GLY A 54 6.41 3.44 -8.45
N ILE A 55 5.58 3.19 -9.45
CA ILE A 55 5.73 2.10 -10.42
C ILE A 55 6.36 2.69 -11.67
N SER A 56 7.36 2.01 -12.21
CA SER A 56 7.97 2.39 -13.49
C SER A 56 7.17 1.75 -14.62
N ASP A 57 6.57 2.59 -15.47
CA ASP A 57 5.99 2.14 -16.72
C ASP A 57 7.01 2.33 -17.84
N THR A 58 7.27 1.26 -18.57
CA THR A 58 8.11 1.29 -19.77
C THR A 58 7.20 1.31 -20.98
N VAL A 59 7.12 2.46 -21.65
CA VAL A 59 6.35 2.60 -22.89
C VAL A 59 7.30 2.35 -24.06
N ASN A 60 7.07 1.25 -24.78
CA ASN A 60 7.67 1.02 -26.09
C ASN A 60 6.79 1.72 -27.13
N ASP A 61 7.28 2.80 -27.71
CA ASP A 61 6.56 3.55 -28.75
C ASP A 61 6.50 2.85 -30.12
N GLY A 62 7.06 1.65 -30.21
CA GLY A 62 7.04 0.82 -31.43
C GLY A 62 7.84 1.37 -32.62
N VAL A 63 8.51 2.50 -32.47
CA VAL A 63 9.31 3.16 -33.51
C VAL A 63 10.71 3.49 -32.98
N GLY A 64 11.56 2.46 -32.92
CA GLY A 64 13.00 2.59 -32.63
C GLY A 64 13.37 2.95 -31.20
N ASP A 65 14.23 2.21 -30.66
CA ASP A 65 15.19 2.26 -29.52
C ASP A 65 15.07 3.37 -28.43
N LYS A 66 13.91 4.01 -28.24
CA LYS A 66 13.68 4.91 -27.10
C LYS A 66 12.68 4.30 -26.14
N THR A 67 13.22 3.72 -25.08
CA THR A 67 12.45 3.28 -23.92
C THR A 67 12.34 4.46 -22.97
N GLU A 68 11.20 5.12 -22.91
CA GLU A 68 10.91 6.09 -21.86
C GLU A 68 10.34 5.37 -20.66
N THR A 69 11.06 5.40 -19.55
CA THR A 69 10.60 4.88 -18.27
C THR A 69 10.09 6.04 -17.43
N SER A 70 8.82 6.08 -17.21
CA SER A 70 8.20 7.05 -16.31
C SER A 70 7.83 6.39 -14.99
N THR A 71 8.29 6.97 -13.87
CA THR A 71 7.98 6.47 -12.54
C THR A 71 7.00 7.44 -11.86
N TYR A 72 5.87 6.92 -11.41
CA TYR A 72 4.83 7.72 -10.81
C TYR A 72 4.45 7.17 -9.45
N ALA A 73 4.59 7.99 -8.40
CA ALA A 73 4.09 7.65 -7.07
C ALA A 73 2.57 7.66 -7.02
N ARG A 74 1.98 6.80 -6.18
CA ARG A 74 0.54 6.82 -5.92
C ARG A 74 0.15 8.03 -5.08
N TYR A 75 0.99 8.41 -4.13
CA TYR A 75 0.79 9.54 -3.24
C TYR A 75 2.00 10.43 -3.26
N ILE A 76 1.76 11.73 -3.31
CA ILE A 76 2.77 12.77 -3.19
C ILE A 76 2.25 13.91 -2.34
N GLU A 77 3.15 14.73 -1.84
CA GLU A 77 2.79 16.01 -1.21
C GLU A 77 2.99 17.14 -2.21
N GLN A 78 1.94 17.89 -2.48
CA GLN A 78 1.96 19.08 -3.31
C GLN A 78 1.39 20.28 -2.56
N SER A 79 2.17 21.38 -2.50
CA SER A 79 1.74 22.61 -1.82
C SER A 79 1.28 22.38 -0.37
N GLY A 80 1.94 21.44 0.34
CA GLY A 80 1.59 21.10 1.73
C GLY A 80 0.30 20.28 1.89
N MET A 81 -0.16 19.64 0.82
CA MET A 81 -1.33 18.76 0.87
C MET A 81 -0.95 17.36 0.37
N LEU A 82 -1.42 16.35 1.06
CA LEU A 82 -1.36 14.97 0.61
C LEU A 82 -2.30 14.80 -0.60
N THR A 83 -1.75 14.29 -1.70
CA THR A 83 -2.49 14.06 -2.95
C THR A 83 -2.30 12.64 -3.44
N ALA A 84 -3.28 12.12 -4.15
CA ALA A 84 -3.28 10.77 -4.72
C ALA A 84 -3.58 10.78 -6.20
N ARG A 85 -2.97 9.86 -6.94
CA ARG A 85 -3.31 9.59 -8.34
C ARG A 85 -4.59 8.75 -8.40
N ILE A 86 -5.64 9.30 -8.98
CA ILE A 86 -6.94 8.63 -9.08
C ILE A 86 -6.89 7.38 -9.97
N ASP A 87 -6.12 7.41 -11.04
CA ASP A 87 -5.94 6.27 -11.95
C ASP A 87 -5.24 5.06 -11.30
N LEU A 88 -4.41 5.31 -10.29
CA LEU A 88 -3.74 4.27 -9.50
C LEU A 88 -4.44 3.99 -8.16
N ALA A 89 -5.21 4.93 -7.65
CA ALA A 89 -6.07 4.76 -6.49
C ALA A 89 -7.31 3.98 -6.94
N LYS A 90 -7.21 2.69 -7.07
CA LYS A 90 -8.42 1.84 -7.09
C LYS A 90 -9.15 2.10 -5.77
N GLU A 91 -10.47 2.28 -5.85
CA GLU A 91 -11.29 2.30 -4.65
C GLU A 91 -10.84 1.14 -3.76
N ALA A 92 -10.48 1.45 -2.52
CA ALA A 92 -10.21 0.42 -1.53
C ALA A 92 -11.54 -0.32 -1.33
N ILE A 93 -11.74 -1.36 -2.10
CA ILE A 93 -12.86 -2.28 -1.89
C ILE A 93 -12.52 -2.98 -0.57
N PRO A 94 -13.26 -2.75 0.51
CA PRO A 94 -13.08 -3.53 1.72
C PRO A 94 -13.21 -4.98 1.29
N LEU A 95 -12.17 -5.78 1.48
CA LEU A 95 -12.22 -7.20 1.09
C LEU A 95 -13.31 -7.95 1.86
N GLY A 96 -13.94 -7.31 2.87
CA GLY A 96 -14.99 -7.93 3.66
C GLY A 96 -14.52 -9.16 4.46
N ARG A 97 -13.20 -9.31 4.58
CA ARG A 97 -12.64 -10.44 5.33
C ARG A 97 -12.89 -10.26 6.84
N VAL A 98 -13.50 -11.26 7.43
CA VAL A 98 -13.71 -11.34 8.87
C VAL A 98 -12.63 -12.24 9.47
N TYR A 99 -11.90 -11.73 10.45
CA TYR A 99 -10.85 -12.48 11.16
C TYR A 99 -11.38 -13.01 12.48
N HIS A 100 -11.31 -14.31 12.69
CA HIS A 100 -11.66 -14.97 13.96
C HIS A 100 -10.43 -15.03 14.86
N THR A 101 -10.03 -13.89 15.41
CA THR A 101 -8.80 -13.78 16.24
C THR A 101 -8.89 -14.54 17.55
N ASP A 102 -10.09 -14.82 18.02
CA ASP A 102 -10.37 -15.71 19.18
C ASP A 102 -9.97 -17.17 18.91
N LYS A 103 -9.82 -17.56 17.64
CA LYS A 103 -9.41 -18.90 17.19
C LYS A 103 -7.99 -18.93 16.62
N LEU A 104 -7.18 -17.93 16.94
CA LEU A 104 -5.78 -17.84 16.51
C LEU A 104 -4.99 -19.02 17.07
N GLU A 105 -4.20 -19.67 16.20
CA GLU A 105 -3.31 -20.76 16.56
C GLU A 105 -1.86 -20.38 16.26
N VAL A 106 -0.95 -20.62 17.21
CA VAL A 106 0.49 -20.51 16.97
C VAL A 106 0.94 -21.78 16.25
N VAL A 107 1.33 -21.63 14.99
CA VAL A 107 1.80 -22.74 14.16
C VAL A 107 3.29 -23.00 14.39
N ARG A 108 4.06 -21.95 14.60
CA ARG A 108 5.51 -22.03 14.80
C ARG A 108 5.99 -20.82 15.59
N GLU A 109 6.90 -21.09 16.51
CA GLU A 109 7.65 -20.07 17.24
C GLU A 109 9.13 -20.41 17.18
N LYS A 110 9.97 -19.45 16.81
CA LYS A 110 11.42 -19.65 16.75
C LYS A 110 12.15 -18.31 16.75
N GLY A 111 12.98 -18.08 17.80
CA GLY A 111 14.03 -17.06 17.76
C GLY A 111 13.56 -15.67 17.37
N GLY A 112 12.51 -15.14 18.03
CA GLY A 112 12.02 -13.78 17.81
C GLY A 112 11.02 -13.64 16.64
N TYR A 113 10.57 -14.74 16.04
CA TYR A 113 9.41 -14.71 15.15
C TYR A 113 8.35 -15.73 15.55
N VAL A 114 7.11 -15.42 15.24
CA VAL A 114 5.96 -16.30 15.42
C VAL A 114 5.18 -16.36 14.11
N LEU A 115 4.82 -17.57 13.71
CA LEU A 115 3.88 -17.82 12.63
C LEU A 115 2.54 -18.19 13.26
N VAL A 116 1.50 -17.41 12.99
CA VAL A 116 0.16 -17.66 13.45
C VAL A 116 -0.77 -17.99 12.30
N LYS A 117 -1.74 -18.84 12.58
CA LYS A 117 -2.83 -19.17 11.67
C LYS A 117 -4.12 -18.61 12.25
N ILE A 118 -4.89 -17.89 11.46
CA ILE A 118 -6.16 -17.30 11.86
C ILE A 118 -7.24 -17.76 10.88
N PRO A 119 -8.29 -18.44 11.36
CA PRO A 119 -9.45 -18.70 10.54
C PRO A 119 -10.12 -17.37 10.13
N THR A 120 -10.45 -17.27 8.88
CA THR A 120 -11.13 -16.08 8.33
C THR A 120 -12.30 -16.50 7.45
N GLU A 121 -13.20 -15.56 7.21
CA GLU A 121 -14.26 -15.68 6.23
C GLU A 121 -14.17 -14.54 5.21
N LEU A 122 -14.24 -14.87 3.94
CA LEU A 122 -14.26 -13.92 2.83
C LEU A 122 -15.42 -14.28 1.89
N ASP A 123 -16.35 -13.36 1.70
CA ASP A 123 -17.56 -13.57 0.88
C ASP A 123 -18.34 -14.85 1.27
N GLY A 124 -18.47 -15.12 2.56
CA GLY A 124 -19.16 -16.31 3.08
C GLY A 124 -18.39 -17.63 2.93
N LYS A 125 -17.11 -17.56 2.54
CA LYS A 125 -16.24 -18.74 2.42
C LYS A 125 -15.18 -18.73 3.50
N GLU A 126 -15.11 -19.82 4.23
CA GLU A 126 -14.05 -20.01 5.22
C GLU A 126 -12.69 -20.22 4.53
N CYS A 127 -11.67 -19.54 5.03
CA CYS A 127 -10.29 -19.73 4.64
C CYS A 127 -9.36 -19.34 5.79
N ASP A 128 -8.18 -19.98 5.85
CA ASP A 128 -7.19 -19.67 6.85
C ASP A 128 -6.16 -18.70 6.29
N VAL A 129 -5.75 -17.74 7.09
CA VAL A 129 -4.64 -16.83 6.79
C VAL A 129 -3.48 -17.13 7.74
N GLN A 130 -2.27 -17.19 7.21
CA GLN A 130 -1.06 -17.29 8.02
C GLN A 130 -0.36 -15.94 8.05
N LEU A 131 -0.05 -15.46 9.24
CA LEU A 131 0.64 -14.22 9.47
C LEU A 131 1.96 -14.47 10.19
N LYS A 132 3.02 -13.83 9.73
CA LYS A 132 4.31 -13.84 10.40
C LYS A 132 4.45 -12.56 11.22
N LEU A 133 4.79 -12.70 12.49
CA LEU A 133 5.11 -11.61 13.39
C LEU A 133 6.57 -11.71 13.79
N ILE A 134 7.22 -10.56 13.91
CA ILE A 134 8.60 -10.43 14.39
C ILE A 134 8.59 -9.61 15.67
N GLU A 135 9.32 -10.09 16.67
CA GLU A 135 9.56 -9.35 17.90
C GLU A 135 10.59 -8.24 17.65
N THR A 136 10.19 -7.01 17.92
CA THR A 136 11.06 -5.83 17.84
C THR A 136 11.24 -5.21 19.22
N ALA A 137 12.08 -4.20 19.35
CA ALA A 137 12.25 -3.46 20.59
C ALA A 137 10.94 -2.81 21.09
N ASP A 138 10.04 -2.47 20.18
CA ASP A 138 8.77 -1.80 20.43
C ASP A 138 7.56 -2.76 20.42
N GLY A 139 7.81 -4.07 20.48
CA GLY A 139 6.79 -5.11 20.47
C GLY A 139 6.71 -5.88 19.15
N TRP A 140 5.64 -6.63 19.00
CA TRP A 140 5.41 -7.47 17.83
C TRP A 140 4.97 -6.64 16.62
N ARG A 141 5.53 -6.96 15.46
CA ARG A 141 5.18 -6.34 14.17
C ARG A 141 4.89 -7.41 13.11
N LEU A 142 3.96 -7.12 12.24
CA LEU A 142 3.64 -7.95 11.08
C LEU A 142 4.75 -7.87 10.03
N ASP A 143 5.08 -9.03 9.46
CA ASP A 143 6.10 -9.18 8.40
C ASP A 143 5.52 -9.94 7.19
N THR A 144 4.23 -9.83 7.00
CA THR A 144 3.47 -10.43 5.89
C THR A 144 2.27 -9.59 5.53
N PRO A 145 1.76 -9.71 4.29
CA PRO A 145 0.47 -9.13 3.93
C PRO A 145 -0.66 -9.69 4.80
N THR A 146 -1.68 -8.88 5.01
CA THR A 146 -2.88 -9.22 5.80
C THR A 146 -4.11 -9.49 4.93
N TYR A 147 -3.95 -9.59 3.62
CA TYR A 147 -5.05 -9.77 2.64
C TYR A 147 -4.86 -11.04 1.81
#